data_50d3128eb1521545544796556d8e9423
#
_entry.id   50d3128eb1521545544796556d8e9423
#
_cell.length_a   1.000
_cell.length_b   1.000
_cell.length_c   1.000
_cell.angle_alpha   90.00
_cell.angle_beta   90.00
_cell.angle_gamma   90.00
#
_symmetry.space_group_name_H-M   'P 1'
#
loop_
_entity.id
_entity.type
_entity.pdbx_description
1 polymer ?
#
loop_
_entity_poly.entity_id
_entity_poly.type
_entity_poly.pdbx_seq_one_letter_code
_entity_poly.pdbx_strand_id
1 'polypeptide(L)'
;FILEEGLPIATLQHVVSSMAKTAHDCGVQIVCGDTKVVDRGKGDQIFINTTGLGVIPSSVDVGPHRLTPGDRIIVSGDLGAHGLAVLSQREGLEFSGNPTSDSAPLHTVIADLINQGVPIHCLRDLTRGGLASALNELATAAHVTMTIEESRIPISEPVRGACEILGLDPLYVANEGRFVMFLPPENVNEALATLQKHSVSQEAVDIGNIQLPSSTSHQTPVILQTQYGTHRILDLLSGEQLPRIC
;
A
#
# COMPACT_ATOMS: atom_id res chain seq x y z
N PHE A 1 10.51 -21.61 2.87
CA PHE A 1 10.34 -21.59 4.33
C PHE A 1 11.68 -21.71 5.04
N ILE A 2 11.89 -20.90 6.07
CA ILE A 2 12.94 -21.14 7.07
C ILE A 2 12.21 -21.40 8.38
N LEU A 3 12.35 -22.64 8.89
CA LEU A 3 11.65 -23.12 10.08
C LEU A 3 12.65 -23.27 11.22
N GLU A 4 12.29 -22.82 12.41
CA GLU A 4 13.08 -23.11 13.61
C GLU A 4 12.69 -24.46 14.19
N GLU A 5 13.69 -25.24 14.64
CA GLU A 5 13.48 -26.50 15.33
C GLU A 5 12.58 -26.33 16.56
N GLY A 6 11.50 -27.09 16.61
CA GLY A 6 10.49 -27.01 17.67
C GLY A 6 9.23 -26.25 17.29
N LEU A 7 9.16 -25.69 16.07
CA LEU A 7 7.89 -25.16 15.56
C LEU A 7 6.83 -26.26 15.53
N PRO A 8 5.64 -26.06 16.15
CA PRO A 8 4.57 -27.05 16.12
C PRO A 8 4.11 -27.36 14.70
N ILE A 9 3.97 -28.63 14.35
CA ILE A 9 3.48 -29.06 13.03
C ILE A 9 2.08 -28.49 12.75
N ALA A 10 1.22 -28.38 13.76
CA ALA A 10 -0.11 -27.79 13.60
C ALA A 10 -0.04 -26.30 13.13
N THR A 11 0.92 -25.53 13.64
CA THR A 11 1.15 -24.15 13.19
C THR A 11 1.57 -24.09 11.73
N LEU A 12 2.53 -24.95 11.33
CA LEU A 12 2.97 -25.05 9.94
C LEU A 12 1.81 -25.46 9.02
N GLN A 13 1.01 -26.45 9.41
CA GLN A 13 -0.16 -26.89 8.65
C GLN A 13 -1.18 -25.76 8.46
N HIS A 14 -1.42 -24.97 9.50
CA HIS A 14 -2.33 -23.82 9.43
C HIS A 14 -1.83 -22.78 8.43
N VAL A 15 -0.56 -22.42 8.50
CA VAL A 15 0.08 -21.46 7.56
C VAL A 15 -0.01 -21.97 6.12
N VAL A 16 0.40 -23.21 5.87
CA VAL A 16 0.38 -23.82 4.52
C VAL A 16 -1.05 -23.88 3.97
N SER A 17 -2.04 -24.23 4.80
CA SER A 17 -3.45 -24.26 4.39
C SER A 17 -3.96 -22.87 4.02
N SER A 18 -3.60 -21.82 4.78
CA SER A 18 -3.93 -20.43 4.49
C SER A 18 -3.29 -19.98 3.17
N MET A 19 -2.01 -20.29 2.96
CA MET A 19 -1.32 -19.98 1.70
C MET A 19 -1.96 -20.68 0.50
N ALA A 20 -2.27 -21.97 0.62
CA ALA A 20 -2.91 -22.74 -0.45
C ALA A 20 -4.29 -22.17 -0.81
N LYS A 21 -5.09 -21.80 0.21
CA LYS A 21 -6.39 -21.15 0.00
C LYS A 21 -6.23 -19.82 -0.74
N THR A 22 -5.34 -18.95 -0.29
CA THR A 22 -5.10 -17.64 -0.91
C THR A 22 -4.61 -17.79 -2.35
N ALA A 23 -3.68 -18.71 -2.62
CA ALA A 23 -3.20 -18.99 -3.97
C ALA A 23 -4.33 -19.47 -4.89
N HIS A 24 -5.20 -20.36 -4.39
CA HIS A 24 -6.38 -20.83 -5.12
C HIS A 24 -7.35 -19.69 -5.43
N ASP A 25 -7.69 -18.89 -4.43
CA ASP A 25 -8.64 -17.76 -4.55
C ASP A 25 -8.13 -16.68 -5.52
N CYS A 26 -6.82 -16.51 -5.60
CA CYS A 26 -6.16 -15.57 -6.53
C CYS A 26 -5.84 -16.18 -7.91
N GLY A 27 -6.10 -17.45 -8.14
CA GLY A 27 -5.75 -18.13 -9.39
C GLY A 27 -4.24 -18.25 -9.62
N VAL A 28 -3.42 -18.19 -8.57
CA VAL A 28 -1.96 -18.28 -8.62
C VAL A 28 -1.52 -19.70 -8.32
N GLN A 29 -0.56 -20.21 -9.12
CA GLN A 29 0.01 -21.53 -8.92
C GLN A 29 1.34 -21.43 -8.16
N ILE A 30 1.46 -22.17 -7.05
CA ILE A 30 2.74 -22.37 -6.37
C ILE A 30 3.47 -23.49 -7.11
N VAL A 31 4.49 -23.13 -7.90
CA VAL A 31 5.15 -24.06 -8.83
C VAL A 31 6.40 -24.70 -8.26
N CYS A 32 7.00 -24.10 -7.25
CA CYS A 32 8.15 -24.68 -6.53
C CYS A 32 8.26 -24.10 -5.13
N GLY A 33 9.07 -24.72 -4.31
CA GLY A 33 9.38 -24.24 -2.97
C GLY A 33 10.59 -24.99 -2.41
N ASP A 34 11.20 -24.42 -1.37
CA ASP A 34 12.26 -25.03 -0.60
C ASP A 34 12.02 -24.78 0.88
N THR A 35 12.54 -25.67 1.72
CA THR A 35 12.40 -25.59 3.17
C THR A 35 13.73 -25.86 3.85
N LYS A 36 14.18 -24.90 4.63
CA LYS A 36 15.35 -25.02 5.51
C LYS A 36 14.90 -25.09 6.96
N VAL A 37 15.41 -26.06 7.71
CA VAL A 37 15.27 -26.10 9.17
C VAL A 37 16.55 -25.58 9.80
N VAL A 38 16.44 -24.66 10.75
CA VAL A 38 17.54 -24.14 11.56
C VAL A 38 17.39 -24.60 13.01
N ASP A 39 18.51 -24.63 13.74
CA ASP A 39 18.53 -25.04 15.15
C ASP A 39 17.67 -24.10 16.01
N ARG A 40 17.19 -24.60 17.14
CA ARG A 40 16.43 -23.85 18.14
C ARG A 40 17.23 -22.61 18.61
N GLY A 41 16.58 -21.43 18.66
CA GLY A 41 17.18 -20.15 19.01
C GLY A 41 18.00 -19.50 17.89
N LYS A 42 17.91 -20.02 16.65
CA LYS A 42 18.56 -19.45 15.45
C LYS A 42 17.59 -18.80 14.48
N GLY A 43 16.32 -18.79 14.80
CA GLY A 43 15.26 -18.17 14.02
C GLY A 43 14.24 -17.47 14.91
N ASP A 44 13.10 -17.12 14.30
CA ASP A 44 11.91 -16.60 14.99
C ASP A 44 10.71 -17.44 14.54
N GLN A 45 10.72 -18.72 14.90
CA GLN A 45 9.76 -19.76 14.56
C GLN A 45 9.66 -20.06 13.07
N ILE A 46 9.19 -19.10 12.24
CA ILE A 46 8.97 -19.28 10.80
C ILE A 46 9.21 -17.99 10.03
N PHE A 47 10.05 -18.08 9.00
CA PHE A 47 10.16 -17.04 7.96
C PHE A 47 9.63 -17.60 6.64
N ILE A 48 8.86 -16.78 5.94
CA ILE A 48 8.26 -17.12 4.66
C ILE A 48 8.72 -16.08 3.64
N ASN A 49 9.38 -16.56 2.58
CA ASN A 49 9.76 -15.72 1.45
C ASN A 49 9.06 -16.22 0.19
N THR A 50 8.43 -15.32 -0.54
CA THR A 50 7.76 -15.65 -1.80
C THR A 50 8.33 -14.82 -2.95
N THR A 51 8.39 -15.42 -4.13
CA THR A 51 8.76 -14.75 -5.38
C THR A 51 7.68 -15.03 -6.41
N GLY A 52 7.14 -13.97 -7.01
CA GLY A 52 6.15 -14.08 -8.07
C GLY A 52 6.77 -13.82 -9.45
N LEU A 53 6.29 -14.57 -10.45
CA LEU A 53 6.56 -14.31 -11.86
C LEU A 53 5.24 -14.03 -12.56
N GLY A 54 5.21 -12.98 -13.35
CA GLY A 54 4.04 -12.59 -14.13
C GLY A 54 4.41 -12.13 -15.54
N VAL A 55 3.45 -12.17 -16.44
CA VAL A 55 3.59 -11.65 -17.81
C VAL A 55 2.92 -10.28 -17.88
N ILE A 56 3.68 -9.28 -18.30
CA ILE A 56 3.15 -7.95 -18.58
C ILE A 56 2.64 -7.94 -20.03
N PRO A 57 1.33 -7.69 -20.27
CA PRO A 57 0.81 -7.54 -21.62
C PRO A 57 1.55 -6.42 -22.38
N SER A 58 1.83 -6.61 -23.65
CA SER A 58 2.54 -5.61 -24.48
C SER A 58 1.80 -4.27 -24.63
N SER A 59 0.51 -4.25 -24.34
CA SER A 59 -0.33 -3.05 -24.31
C SER A 59 -0.24 -2.26 -23.02
N VAL A 60 0.42 -2.81 -21.98
CA VAL A 60 0.53 -2.20 -20.64
C VAL A 60 1.90 -1.55 -20.50
N ASP A 61 1.91 -0.23 -20.41
CA ASP A 61 3.11 0.58 -20.12
C ASP A 61 2.78 1.47 -18.91
N VAL A 62 3.19 1.03 -17.72
CA VAL A 62 2.87 1.66 -16.43
C VAL A 62 4.15 1.84 -15.63
N GLY A 63 4.40 3.04 -15.13
CA GLY A 63 5.57 3.32 -14.31
C GLY A 63 5.84 4.79 -14.09
N PRO A 64 6.84 5.14 -13.25
CA PRO A 64 7.15 6.54 -12.94
C PRO A 64 7.47 7.39 -14.18
N HIS A 65 8.01 6.80 -15.23
CA HIS A 65 8.33 7.47 -16.51
C HIS A 65 7.10 7.96 -17.28
N ARG A 66 5.91 7.48 -16.91
CA ARG A 66 4.63 7.89 -17.50
C ARG A 66 3.95 9.04 -16.76
N LEU A 67 4.42 9.37 -15.56
CA LEU A 67 3.83 10.44 -14.75
C LEU A 67 4.01 11.79 -15.43
N THR A 68 2.91 12.53 -15.58
CA THR A 68 2.89 13.84 -16.24
C THR A 68 2.19 14.88 -15.38
N PRO A 69 2.60 16.16 -15.47
CA PRO A 69 1.87 17.24 -14.82
C PRO A 69 0.41 17.27 -15.27
N GLY A 70 -0.49 17.40 -14.32
CA GLY A 70 -1.94 17.34 -14.54
C GLY A 70 -2.55 16.01 -14.14
N ASP A 71 -1.78 14.91 -14.05
CA ASP A 71 -2.29 13.63 -13.59
C ASP A 71 -2.92 13.76 -12.21
N ARG A 72 -4.02 13.04 -12.02
CA ARG A 72 -4.73 12.93 -10.75
C ARG A 72 -4.17 11.76 -9.94
N ILE A 73 -4.24 11.91 -8.63
CA ILE A 73 -3.74 10.93 -7.65
C ILE A 73 -4.94 10.30 -6.95
N ILE A 74 -5.17 9.01 -7.19
CA ILE A 74 -6.25 8.25 -6.57
C ILE A 74 -5.66 7.26 -5.56
N VAL A 75 -6.21 7.23 -4.34
CA VAL A 75 -5.99 6.13 -3.39
C VAL A 75 -7.16 5.15 -3.44
N SER A 76 -6.88 3.88 -3.29
CA SER A 76 -7.90 2.82 -3.43
C SER A 76 -8.83 2.68 -2.23
N GLY A 77 -8.51 3.26 -1.09
CA GLY A 77 -9.33 3.19 0.11
C GLY A 77 -8.67 3.79 1.35
N ASP A 78 -9.21 3.48 2.52
CA ASP A 78 -8.73 3.96 3.82
C ASP A 78 -7.30 3.48 4.13
N LEU A 79 -6.57 4.28 4.90
CA LEU A 79 -5.14 4.04 5.16
C LEU A 79 -4.87 3.65 6.63
N GLY A 80 -3.79 2.89 6.83
CA GLY A 80 -3.18 2.63 8.13
C GLY A 80 -3.72 1.42 8.89
N ALA A 81 -4.73 0.72 8.36
CA ALA A 81 -5.37 -0.38 9.08
C ALA A 81 -4.42 -1.57 9.34
N HIS A 82 -3.63 -2.00 8.35
CA HIS A 82 -2.72 -3.14 8.51
C HIS A 82 -1.66 -2.88 9.59
N GLY A 83 -0.92 -1.77 9.47
CA GLY A 83 0.17 -1.48 10.40
C GLY A 83 -0.30 -1.40 11.84
N LEU A 84 -1.46 -0.79 12.09
CA LEU A 84 -2.04 -0.74 13.44
C LEU A 84 -2.56 -2.10 13.91
N ALA A 85 -3.14 -2.92 13.04
CA ALA A 85 -3.57 -4.27 13.40
C ALA A 85 -2.39 -5.14 13.86
N VAL A 86 -1.26 -5.07 13.15
CA VAL A 86 -0.05 -5.79 13.54
C VAL A 86 0.55 -5.23 14.83
N LEU A 87 0.61 -3.91 14.97
CA LEU A 87 1.14 -3.25 16.16
C LEU A 87 0.31 -3.61 17.42
N SER A 88 -1.03 -3.57 17.30
CA SER A 88 -1.95 -4.00 18.37
C SER A 88 -1.65 -5.42 18.84
N GLN A 89 -1.48 -6.35 17.91
CA GLN A 89 -1.19 -7.75 18.26
C GLN A 89 0.18 -7.93 18.91
N ARG A 90 1.20 -7.22 18.44
CA ARG A 90 2.56 -7.34 18.98
C ARG A 90 2.71 -6.75 20.38
N GLU A 91 2.11 -5.61 20.60
CA GLU A 91 2.24 -4.86 21.85
C GLU A 91 1.11 -5.14 22.84
N GLY A 92 0.14 -6.00 22.48
CA GLY A 92 -1.02 -6.29 23.33
C GLY A 92 -1.91 -5.07 23.57
N LEU A 93 -2.00 -4.16 22.58
CA LEU A 93 -2.80 -2.95 22.69
C LEU A 93 -4.25 -3.23 22.27
N GLU A 94 -5.19 -2.73 23.07
CA GLU A 94 -6.61 -2.79 22.74
C GLU A 94 -7.13 -1.38 22.45
N PHE A 95 -7.61 -1.18 21.24
CA PHE A 95 -8.26 0.06 20.81
C PHE A 95 -9.76 -0.15 20.68
N SER A 96 -10.56 0.86 20.94
CA SER A 96 -11.99 0.83 20.64
C SER A 96 -12.17 0.65 19.12
N GLY A 97 -12.82 -0.45 18.70
CA GLY A 97 -12.95 -0.79 17.30
C GLY A 97 -11.65 -1.26 16.65
N ASN A 98 -10.89 -2.12 17.34
CA ASN A 98 -9.59 -2.66 16.90
C ASN A 98 -9.46 -2.75 15.38
N PRO A 99 -8.48 -2.06 14.75
CA PRO A 99 -8.28 -2.14 13.33
C PRO A 99 -8.03 -3.59 12.89
N THR A 100 -8.69 -4.02 11.84
CA THR A 100 -8.39 -5.28 11.18
C THR A 100 -7.49 -5.02 9.99
N SER A 101 -6.57 -5.96 9.70
CA SER A 101 -5.70 -5.84 8.53
C SER A 101 -6.51 -5.68 7.24
N ASP A 102 -6.08 -4.77 6.39
CA ASP A 102 -6.60 -4.55 5.04
C ASP A 102 -6.01 -5.50 4.00
N SER A 103 -5.20 -6.48 4.43
CA SER A 103 -4.53 -7.43 3.53
C SER A 103 -5.53 -8.10 2.59
N ALA A 104 -5.38 -7.84 1.30
CA ALA A 104 -6.30 -8.30 0.27
C ALA A 104 -5.63 -8.39 -1.11
N PRO A 105 -6.09 -9.32 -1.98
CA PRO A 105 -5.58 -9.43 -3.34
C PRO A 105 -6.09 -8.27 -4.22
N LEU A 106 -5.17 -7.66 -4.97
CA LEU A 106 -5.46 -6.49 -5.82
C LEU A 106 -5.59 -6.84 -7.32
N HIS A 107 -5.29 -8.07 -7.72
CA HIS A 107 -5.17 -8.46 -9.12
C HIS A 107 -6.47 -8.27 -9.93
N THR A 108 -7.63 -8.55 -9.34
CA THR A 108 -8.92 -8.43 -10.04
C THR A 108 -9.27 -6.99 -10.37
N VAL A 109 -9.13 -6.08 -9.41
CA VAL A 109 -9.44 -4.67 -9.64
C VAL A 109 -8.48 -4.04 -10.66
N ILE A 110 -7.20 -4.40 -10.63
CA ILE A 110 -6.23 -3.92 -11.61
C ILE A 110 -6.51 -4.50 -12.99
N ALA A 111 -6.83 -5.79 -13.09
CA ALA A 111 -7.22 -6.41 -14.35
C ALA A 111 -8.45 -5.75 -14.97
N ASP A 112 -9.46 -5.41 -14.18
CA ASP A 112 -10.67 -4.74 -14.66
C ASP A 112 -10.39 -3.33 -15.18
N LEU A 113 -9.55 -2.56 -14.51
CA LEU A 113 -9.12 -1.24 -14.98
C LEU A 113 -8.41 -1.34 -16.35
N ILE A 114 -7.48 -2.29 -16.48
CA ILE A 114 -6.74 -2.53 -17.73
C ILE A 114 -7.70 -2.98 -18.84
N ASN A 115 -8.60 -3.93 -18.55
CA ASN A 115 -9.55 -4.45 -19.52
C ASN A 115 -10.56 -3.40 -20.02
N GLN A 116 -10.89 -2.43 -19.19
CA GLN A 116 -11.72 -1.29 -19.57
C GLN A 116 -10.95 -0.21 -20.34
N GLY A 117 -9.64 -0.36 -20.47
CA GLY A 117 -8.81 0.59 -21.20
C GLY A 117 -8.53 1.88 -20.44
N VAL A 118 -8.67 1.89 -19.11
CA VAL A 118 -8.32 3.06 -18.29
C VAL A 118 -6.82 3.36 -18.47
N PRO A 119 -6.45 4.59 -18.89
CA PRO A 119 -5.07 4.94 -19.18
C PRO A 119 -4.29 5.20 -17.88
N ILE A 120 -3.88 4.13 -17.24
CA ILE A 120 -3.09 4.20 -16.00
C ILE A 120 -1.66 4.60 -16.36
N HIS A 121 -1.16 5.68 -15.77
CA HIS A 121 0.23 6.10 -15.94
C HIS A 121 1.16 5.44 -14.93
N CYS A 122 0.75 5.34 -13.67
CA CYS A 122 1.53 4.67 -12.63
C CYS A 122 0.61 4.06 -11.57
N LEU A 123 1.09 2.98 -10.96
CA LEU A 123 0.49 2.29 -9.83
C LEU A 123 1.57 1.93 -8.82
N ARG A 124 1.26 2.02 -7.53
CA ARG A 124 2.13 1.60 -6.44
C ARG A 124 1.30 1.12 -5.26
N ASP A 125 1.65 -0.03 -4.70
CA ASP A 125 1.14 -0.48 -3.41
C ASP A 125 1.65 0.42 -2.26
N LEU A 126 0.85 0.54 -1.21
CA LEU A 126 1.11 1.42 -0.08
C LEU A 126 1.65 0.67 1.14
N THR A 127 2.56 -0.27 0.91
CA THR A 127 3.15 -1.13 1.93
C THR A 127 4.10 -0.35 2.86
N ARG A 128 5.35 -0.70 2.93
CA ARG A 128 6.32 -0.06 3.84
C ARG A 128 6.41 1.44 3.65
N GLY A 129 6.22 2.20 4.75
CA GLY A 129 6.25 3.67 4.77
C GLY A 129 5.00 4.33 4.20
N GLY A 130 3.95 3.54 3.90
CA GLY A 130 2.62 4.00 3.54
C GLY A 130 2.56 4.88 2.30
N LEU A 131 1.54 5.74 2.26
CA LEU A 131 1.33 6.70 1.19
C LEU A 131 2.48 7.70 1.06
N ALA A 132 3.00 8.18 2.18
CA ALA A 132 4.07 9.18 2.19
C ALA A 132 5.32 8.71 1.47
N SER A 133 5.82 7.50 1.78
CA SER A 133 7.00 6.95 1.12
C SER A 133 6.74 6.67 -0.35
N ALA A 134 5.60 6.07 -0.70
CA ALA A 134 5.25 5.78 -2.08
C ALA A 134 5.23 7.04 -2.96
N LEU A 135 4.59 8.12 -2.49
CA LEU A 135 4.54 9.38 -3.23
C LEU A 135 5.92 10.02 -3.39
N ASN A 136 6.75 10.03 -2.34
CA ASN A 136 8.09 10.61 -2.41
C ASN A 136 9.02 9.84 -3.34
N GLU A 137 8.98 8.49 -3.32
CA GLU A 137 9.74 7.66 -4.24
C GLU A 137 9.34 7.93 -5.70
N LEU A 138 8.03 8.01 -5.98
CA LEU A 138 7.52 8.27 -7.31
C LEU A 138 7.80 9.70 -7.78
N ALA A 139 7.61 10.71 -6.92
CA ALA A 139 7.91 12.10 -7.23
C ALA A 139 9.39 12.29 -7.59
N THR A 140 10.28 11.62 -6.83
CA THR A 140 11.72 11.66 -7.08
C THR A 140 12.08 10.96 -8.40
N ALA A 141 11.52 9.77 -8.65
CA ALA A 141 11.81 9.00 -9.86
C ALA A 141 11.31 9.69 -11.13
N ALA A 142 10.19 10.38 -11.07
CA ALA A 142 9.57 11.07 -12.20
C ALA A 142 10.00 12.55 -12.31
N HIS A 143 10.74 13.10 -11.35
CA HIS A 143 11.10 14.51 -11.28
C HIS A 143 9.89 15.46 -11.33
N VAL A 144 8.85 15.17 -10.54
CA VAL A 144 7.62 15.95 -10.45
C VAL A 144 7.35 16.39 -9.01
N THR A 145 6.49 17.40 -8.83
CA THR A 145 5.91 17.78 -7.54
C THR A 145 4.52 17.21 -7.44
N MET A 146 4.16 16.65 -6.28
CA MET A 146 2.82 16.14 -6.02
C MET A 146 2.16 16.99 -4.93
N THR A 147 0.88 17.31 -5.12
CA THR A 147 0.07 18.00 -4.10
C THR A 147 -1.13 17.13 -3.78
N ILE A 148 -1.32 16.83 -2.49
CA ILE A 148 -2.43 16.05 -1.97
C ILE A 148 -3.20 16.85 -0.92
N GLU A 149 -4.51 16.61 -0.82
CA GLU A 149 -5.43 17.26 0.09
C GLU A 149 -5.74 16.36 1.29
N GLU A 150 -5.32 16.74 2.49
CA GLU A 150 -5.50 15.96 3.73
C GLU A 150 -6.97 15.60 3.98
N SER A 151 -7.89 16.52 3.74
CA SER A 151 -9.32 16.32 3.96
C SER A 151 -9.97 15.27 3.06
N ARG A 152 -9.31 14.92 1.97
CA ARG A 152 -9.79 13.90 1.01
C ARG A 152 -9.25 12.51 1.27
N ILE A 153 -8.21 12.37 2.10
CA ILE A 153 -7.58 11.09 2.36
C ILE A 153 -8.45 10.30 3.33
N PRO A 154 -8.96 9.13 2.95
CA PRO A 154 -9.80 8.32 3.83
C PRO A 154 -8.96 7.68 4.93
N ILE A 155 -9.32 7.94 6.18
CA ILE A 155 -8.72 7.37 7.37
C ILE A 155 -9.87 7.09 8.33
N SER A 156 -10.07 5.83 8.68
CA SER A 156 -11.14 5.42 9.59
C SER A 156 -10.93 5.95 11.00
N GLU A 157 -12.00 6.21 11.73
CA GLU A 157 -11.93 6.72 13.10
C GLU A 157 -11.10 5.84 14.06
N PRO A 158 -11.17 4.49 14.01
CA PRO A 158 -10.29 3.65 14.83
C PRO A 158 -8.81 3.85 14.53
N VAL A 159 -8.45 4.01 13.25
CA VAL A 159 -7.07 4.27 12.83
C VAL A 159 -6.61 5.65 13.27
N ARG A 160 -7.45 6.67 13.09
CA ARG A 160 -7.15 8.04 13.53
C ARG A 160 -6.91 8.10 15.02
N GLY A 161 -7.83 7.56 15.83
CA GLY A 161 -7.71 7.56 17.29
C GLY A 161 -6.49 6.79 17.78
N ALA A 162 -6.18 5.63 17.19
CA ALA A 162 -4.99 4.87 17.55
C ALA A 162 -3.70 5.63 17.20
N CYS A 163 -3.63 6.25 16.03
CA CYS A 163 -2.49 7.07 15.61
C CYS A 163 -2.29 8.28 16.53
N GLU A 164 -3.35 8.97 16.94
CA GLU A 164 -3.29 10.09 17.89
C GLU A 164 -2.72 9.66 19.24
N ILE A 165 -3.17 8.53 19.80
CA ILE A 165 -2.68 7.99 21.06
C ILE A 165 -1.21 7.60 20.97
N LEU A 166 -0.79 7.02 19.85
CA LEU A 166 0.57 6.51 19.65
C LEU A 166 1.55 7.57 19.11
N GLY A 167 1.08 8.76 18.75
CA GLY A 167 1.89 9.81 18.12
C GLY A 167 2.36 9.44 16.71
N LEU A 168 1.58 8.65 15.97
CA LEU A 168 1.86 8.22 14.61
C LEU A 168 1.12 9.08 13.58
N ASP A 169 1.72 9.27 12.41
CA ASP A 169 1.02 9.85 11.26
C ASP A 169 0.52 8.69 10.37
N PRO A 170 -0.81 8.54 10.15
CA PRO A 170 -1.38 7.45 9.38
C PRO A 170 -0.89 7.38 7.93
N LEU A 171 -0.37 8.49 7.38
CA LEU A 171 0.18 8.52 6.03
C LEU A 171 1.47 7.71 5.86
N TYR A 172 2.14 7.39 6.97
CA TYR A 172 3.36 6.55 7.00
C TYR A 172 3.09 5.11 7.43
N VAL A 173 1.87 4.80 7.85
CA VAL A 173 1.51 3.46 8.30
C VAL A 173 1.32 2.53 7.12
N ALA A 174 1.88 1.32 7.22
CA ALA A 174 1.83 0.31 6.16
C ALA A 174 0.41 -0.21 5.90
N ASN A 175 0.13 -0.50 4.65
CA ASN A 175 -1.10 -1.13 4.15
C ASN A 175 -0.74 -2.36 3.33
N GLU A 176 -1.57 -3.40 3.31
CA GLU A 176 -1.32 -4.64 2.56
C GLU A 176 -2.43 -4.96 1.53
N GLY A 177 -3.39 -4.05 1.40
CA GLY A 177 -4.49 -4.13 0.43
C GLY A 177 -4.85 -2.78 -0.17
N ARG A 178 -3.91 -1.82 -0.17
CA ARG A 178 -4.13 -0.48 -0.71
C ARG A 178 -3.06 -0.12 -1.74
N PHE A 179 -3.46 0.72 -2.70
CA PHE A 179 -2.56 1.26 -3.72
C PHE A 179 -2.89 2.71 -4.04
N VAL A 180 -1.92 3.41 -4.59
CA VAL A 180 -2.08 4.70 -5.24
C VAL A 180 -1.99 4.54 -6.75
N MET A 181 -2.84 5.25 -7.48
CA MET A 181 -2.92 5.22 -8.94
C MET A 181 -2.86 6.64 -9.50
N PHE A 182 -2.22 6.78 -10.66
CA PHE A 182 -2.06 8.03 -11.38
C PHE A 182 -2.59 7.90 -12.80
N LEU A 183 -3.41 8.88 -13.23
CA LEU A 183 -4.05 8.86 -14.53
C LEU A 183 -4.47 10.28 -14.96
N PRO A 184 -4.76 10.48 -16.27
CA PRO A 184 -5.25 11.78 -16.76
C PRO A 184 -6.55 12.20 -16.09
N PRO A 185 -6.78 13.51 -15.89
CA PRO A 185 -7.94 14.02 -15.17
C PRO A 185 -9.28 13.65 -15.80
N GLU A 186 -9.35 13.53 -17.12
CA GLU A 186 -10.57 13.16 -17.86
C GLU A 186 -11.04 11.72 -17.58
N ASN A 187 -10.14 10.84 -17.12
CA ASN A 187 -10.45 9.43 -16.85
C ASN A 187 -10.76 9.12 -15.38
N VAL A 188 -10.69 10.11 -14.49
CA VAL A 188 -10.91 9.93 -13.05
C VAL A 188 -12.28 9.31 -12.73
N ASN A 189 -13.34 9.84 -13.34
CA ASN A 189 -14.70 9.36 -13.07
C ASN A 189 -14.91 7.90 -13.51
N GLU A 190 -14.35 7.51 -14.66
CA GLU A 190 -14.40 6.14 -15.16
C GLU A 190 -13.60 5.19 -14.26
N ALA A 191 -12.41 5.59 -13.86
CA ALA A 191 -11.57 4.83 -12.95
C ALA A 191 -12.25 4.64 -11.59
N LEU A 192 -12.77 5.69 -10.98
CA LEU A 192 -13.49 5.61 -9.70
C LEU A 192 -14.73 4.72 -9.79
N ALA A 193 -15.50 4.84 -10.88
CA ALA A 193 -16.67 3.98 -11.11
C ALA A 193 -16.30 2.49 -11.24
N THR A 194 -15.11 2.17 -11.72
CA THR A 194 -14.59 0.80 -11.77
C THR A 194 -14.09 0.35 -10.41
N LEU A 195 -13.28 1.17 -9.74
CA LEU A 195 -12.74 0.88 -8.42
C LEU A 195 -13.85 0.59 -7.39
N GLN A 196 -14.91 1.39 -7.40
CA GLN A 196 -16.02 1.27 -6.45
C GLN A 196 -16.87 0.00 -6.60
N LYS A 197 -16.71 -0.77 -7.68
CA LYS A 197 -17.36 -2.09 -7.85
C LYS A 197 -16.67 -3.20 -7.03
N HIS A 198 -15.44 -2.97 -6.60
CA HIS A 198 -14.63 -3.92 -5.84
C HIS A 198 -14.59 -3.52 -4.36
N SER A 199 -14.87 -4.47 -3.48
CA SER A 199 -14.87 -4.22 -2.02
C SER A 199 -13.52 -3.69 -1.52
N VAL A 200 -12.40 -4.10 -2.12
CA VAL A 200 -11.05 -3.66 -1.77
C VAL A 200 -10.79 -2.19 -2.10
N SER A 201 -11.55 -1.60 -3.01
CA SER A 201 -11.41 -0.22 -3.46
C SER A 201 -12.73 0.56 -3.50
N GLN A 202 -13.71 0.14 -2.73
CA GLN A 202 -15.02 0.79 -2.69
C GLN A 202 -14.95 2.25 -2.21
N GLU A 203 -13.98 2.57 -1.36
CA GLU A 203 -13.72 3.91 -0.83
C GLU A 203 -12.66 4.67 -1.64
N ALA A 204 -12.39 4.25 -2.86
CA ALA A 204 -11.42 4.92 -3.72
C ALA A 204 -11.80 6.38 -3.95
N VAL A 205 -10.81 7.26 -3.86
CA VAL A 205 -11.00 8.69 -3.96
C VAL A 205 -9.80 9.40 -4.59
N ASP A 206 -10.08 10.46 -5.32
CA ASP A 206 -9.09 11.38 -5.85
C ASP A 206 -8.61 12.33 -4.75
N ILE A 207 -7.32 12.27 -4.43
CA ILE A 207 -6.72 13.01 -3.31
C ILE A 207 -5.83 14.17 -3.74
N GLY A 208 -5.52 14.33 -5.03
CA GLY A 208 -4.59 15.37 -5.45
C GLY A 208 -4.15 15.29 -6.90
N ASN A 209 -3.07 15.98 -7.21
CA ASN A 209 -2.55 16.05 -8.57
C ASN A 209 -1.03 16.23 -8.65
N ILE A 210 -0.49 15.94 -9.82
CA ILE A 210 0.90 16.20 -10.18
C ILE A 210 1.06 17.61 -10.76
N GLN A 211 2.15 18.26 -10.38
CA GLN A 211 2.53 19.58 -10.83
C GLN A 211 3.96 19.59 -11.41
N LEU A 212 4.26 20.56 -12.23
CA LEU A 212 5.64 20.83 -12.63
C LEU A 212 6.48 21.19 -11.40
N PRO A 213 7.75 20.75 -11.34
CA PRO A 213 8.65 21.16 -10.28
C PRO A 213 8.78 22.70 -10.27
N SER A 214 8.85 23.28 -9.08
CA SER A 214 9.19 24.70 -8.96
C SER A 214 10.58 24.95 -9.56
N SER A 215 10.70 25.97 -10.39
CA SER A 215 11.95 26.37 -11.04
C SER A 215 13.07 26.78 -10.05
N THR A 216 12.72 26.95 -8.78
CA THR A 216 13.63 27.41 -7.71
C THR A 216 14.10 26.29 -6.78
N SER A 217 13.57 25.09 -6.90
CA SER A 217 13.91 23.94 -6.04
C SER A 217 14.46 22.79 -6.84
N HIS A 218 15.62 22.25 -6.43
CA HIS A 218 16.14 20.97 -6.91
C HIS A 218 15.44 19.77 -6.27
N GLN A 219 14.49 20.01 -5.36
CA GLN A 219 13.72 18.98 -4.68
C GLN A 219 12.38 18.79 -5.38
N THR A 220 11.91 17.56 -5.40
CA THR A 220 10.60 17.16 -5.91
C THR A 220 9.69 16.85 -4.71
N PRO A 221 9.17 17.87 -4.01
CA PRO A 221 8.45 17.66 -2.76
C PRO A 221 7.06 17.08 -3.03
N VAL A 222 6.63 16.24 -2.09
CA VAL A 222 5.22 15.96 -1.89
C VAL A 222 4.67 16.99 -0.91
N ILE A 223 3.66 17.74 -1.35
CA ILE A 223 3.03 18.81 -0.58
C ILE A 223 1.69 18.31 -0.08
N LEU A 224 1.49 18.34 1.23
CA LEU A 224 0.19 18.10 1.85
C LEU A 224 -0.49 19.43 2.12
N GLN A 225 -1.63 19.66 1.50
CA GLN A 225 -2.53 20.76 1.85
C GLN A 225 -3.39 20.30 3.05
N THR A 226 -3.19 20.97 4.18
CA THR A 226 -3.93 20.63 5.42
C THR A 226 -5.39 21.05 5.33
N GLN A 227 -6.23 20.50 6.19
CA GLN A 227 -7.64 20.89 6.31
C GLN A 227 -7.85 22.38 6.63
N TYR A 228 -6.82 23.08 7.12
CA TYR A 228 -6.85 24.51 7.40
C TYR A 228 -6.34 25.38 6.24
N GLY A 229 -6.02 24.76 5.08
CA GLY A 229 -5.53 25.46 3.89
C GLY A 229 -4.04 25.81 3.92
N THR A 230 -3.30 25.41 4.95
CA THR A 230 -1.83 25.54 4.99
C THR A 230 -1.17 24.39 4.23
N HIS A 231 0.10 24.57 3.85
CA HIS A 231 0.88 23.54 3.17
C HIS A 231 2.02 23.08 4.06
N ARG A 232 2.25 21.78 4.12
CA ARG A 232 3.45 21.16 4.69
C ARG A 232 4.11 20.23 3.68
N ILE A 233 5.41 20.10 3.73
CA ILE A 233 6.13 19.08 2.98
C ILE A 233 5.89 17.75 3.69
N LEU A 234 5.53 16.73 2.92
CA LEU A 234 5.44 15.35 3.38
C LEU A 234 6.77 14.67 3.05
N ASP A 235 7.69 14.63 4.01
CA ASP A 235 9.03 14.11 3.83
C ASP A 235 9.05 12.56 3.81
N LEU A 236 10.15 12.00 3.29
CA LEU A 236 10.47 10.60 3.54
C LEU A 236 10.63 10.37 5.04
N LEU A 237 10.19 9.20 5.48
CA LEU A 237 10.31 8.80 6.87
C LEU A 237 11.79 8.82 7.30
N SER A 238 12.13 9.65 8.27
CA SER A 238 13.43 9.66 8.92
C SER A 238 13.33 8.91 10.25
N GLY A 239 13.92 7.72 10.33
CA GLY A 239 13.87 6.86 11.51
C GLY A 239 12.81 5.76 11.44
N GLU A 240 12.81 4.85 12.43
CA GLU A 240 11.81 3.80 12.56
C GLU A 240 10.64 4.35 13.39
N GLN A 241 9.51 4.68 12.77
CA GLN A 241 8.29 5.06 13.49
C GLN A 241 7.49 3.82 13.92
N LEU A 242 7.63 2.73 13.19
CA LEU A 242 6.97 1.45 13.50
C LEU A 242 8.00 0.33 13.46
N PRO A 243 7.85 -0.70 14.32
CA PRO A 243 8.64 -1.91 14.16
C PRO A 243 8.42 -2.46 12.74
N ARG A 244 9.41 -3.17 12.20
CA ARG A 244 9.28 -3.81 10.86
C ARG A 244 8.04 -4.70 10.85
N ILE A 245 7.02 -4.29 10.09
CA ILE A 245 5.69 -4.91 10.05
C ILE A 245 5.56 -5.83 8.84
N CYS A 246 6.35 -5.56 7.81
CA CYS A 246 6.36 -6.33 6.56
C CYS A 246 7.77 -6.54 6.03
#